data_788949e06c2a72c37e630edbe0e021d6
#
_entry.id   788949e06c2a72c37e630edbe0e021d6
#
_cell.length_a   1.000
_cell.length_b   1.000
_cell.length_c   1.000
_cell.angle_alpha   90.00
_cell.angle_beta   90.00
_cell.angle_gamma   90.00
#
_symmetry.space_group_name_H-M   'P 1'
#
loop_
_entity.id
_entity.type
_entity.pdbx_description
1 polymer ?
#
loop_
_entity_poly.entity_id
_entity_poly.type
_entity_poly.pdbx_seq_one_letter_code
_entity_poly.pdbx_strand_id
1 'polypeptide(L)'
;MEFPATPEESFLATGTSVFDSTRVSKLQQALVTKKIKPLTKNQIVGIPAILQTYLGKSLYIWKIPQPGMKYYIGVDVSEGLGGKHDYSTMFIMDKDGHQVAEFRNNSIKPYLFADIVDAMGRWYNKALLTVEKASGGHSVIERLRYEKHYMNMTKYKTYDEFKRVIWNVGFDTNNKTKSIAVNDAREWFDKGLVDINSNNLLEE
;
A
#
# COMPACT_ATOMS: atom_id res chain seq x y z
N MET A 1 -23.46 -3.43 28.37
CA MET A 1 -22.36 -3.67 27.44
C MET A 1 -22.84 -3.17 26.08
N GLU A 2 -22.30 -2.07 25.58
CA GLU A 2 -22.57 -1.64 24.20
C GLU A 2 -21.77 -2.54 23.27
N PHE A 3 -22.43 -3.07 22.25
CA PHE A 3 -21.74 -3.82 21.20
C PHE A 3 -20.98 -2.82 20.32
N PRO A 4 -19.73 -3.12 19.95
CA PRO A 4 -18.95 -2.24 19.08
C PRO A 4 -19.68 -2.03 17.76
N ALA A 5 -19.83 -0.77 17.36
CA ALA A 5 -20.56 -0.38 16.14
C ALA A 5 -19.77 -0.63 14.86
N THR A 6 -18.44 -0.77 14.98
CA THR A 6 -17.53 -1.05 13.86
C THR A 6 -16.56 -2.18 14.20
N PRO A 7 -16.00 -2.87 13.18
CA PRO A 7 -14.92 -3.85 13.41
C PRO A 7 -13.71 -3.25 14.16
N GLU A 8 -13.38 -1.96 13.93
CA GLU A 8 -12.31 -1.26 14.63
C GLU A 8 -12.60 -1.10 16.12
N GLU A 9 -13.84 -0.70 16.47
CA GLU A 9 -14.24 -0.63 17.88
C GLU A 9 -14.19 -1.99 18.55
N SER A 10 -14.49 -3.06 17.79
CA SER A 10 -14.37 -4.43 18.27
C SER A 10 -12.92 -4.77 18.62
N PHE A 11 -11.96 -4.40 17.79
CA PHE A 11 -10.54 -4.62 18.03
C PHE A 11 -10.00 -3.76 19.16
N LEU A 12 -10.40 -2.48 19.24
CA LEU A 12 -10.02 -1.57 20.33
C LEU A 12 -10.63 -2.00 21.66
N ALA A 13 -11.88 -2.46 21.66
CA ALA A 13 -12.58 -2.88 22.88
C ALA A 13 -12.07 -4.21 23.45
N THR A 14 -11.53 -5.11 22.60
CA THR A 14 -11.03 -6.43 23.03
C THR A 14 -9.53 -6.44 23.33
N GLY A 15 -8.79 -5.41 22.93
CA GLY A 15 -7.32 -5.36 23.06
C GLY A 15 -6.61 -6.48 22.25
N THR A 16 -7.32 -7.14 21.33
CA THR A 16 -6.79 -8.26 20.56
C THR A 16 -6.23 -7.72 19.25
N SER A 17 -4.94 -7.92 19.00
CA SER A 17 -4.32 -7.60 17.71
C SER A 17 -5.00 -8.35 16.56
N VAL A 18 -5.17 -7.69 15.43
CA VAL A 18 -5.70 -8.30 14.19
C VAL A 18 -4.80 -9.44 13.73
N PHE A 19 -3.49 -9.27 13.85
CA PHE A 19 -2.46 -10.24 13.47
C PHE A 19 -1.89 -10.94 14.69
N ASP A 20 -1.43 -12.18 14.52
CA ASP A 20 -0.78 -12.95 15.58
C ASP A 20 0.50 -12.22 16.05
N SER A 21 0.46 -11.72 17.28
CA SER A 21 1.56 -10.95 17.88
C SER A 21 2.85 -11.75 18.01
N THR A 22 2.75 -13.07 18.21
CA THR A 22 3.92 -13.96 18.28
C THR A 22 4.60 -14.03 16.92
N ARG A 23 3.81 -14.08 15.86
CA ARG A 23 4.33 -14.10 14.48
C ARG A 23 4.91 -12.74 14.09
N VAL A 24 4.25 -11.64 14.43
CA VAL A 24 4.79 -10.28 14.24
C VAL A 24 6.14 -10.15 14.91
N SER A 25 6.26 -10.52 16.19
CA SER A 25 7.52 -10.47 16.95
C SER A 25 8.62 -11.35 16.34
N LYS A 26 8.27 -12.54 15.84
CA LYS A 26 9.24 -13.41 15.13
C LYS A 26 9.75 -12.77 13.84
N LEU A 27 8.87 -12.11 13.08
CA LEU A 27 9.27 -11.41 11.86
C LEU A 27 10.17 -10.22 12.19
N GLN A 28 9.83 -9.40 13.17
CA GLN A 28 10.67 -8.29 13.63
C GLN A 28 12.05 -8.79 14.05
N GLN A 29 12.10 -9.85 14.85
CA GLN A 29 13.36 -10.45 15.25
C GLN A 29 14.16 -11.00 14.06
N ALA A 30 13.47 -11.59 13.06
CA ALA A 30 14.10 -12.08 11.85
C ALA A 30 14.71 -10.95 11.01
N LEU A 31 14.02 -9.79 10.89
CA LEU A 31 14.55 -8.61 10.20
C LEU A 31 15.85 -8.13 10.84
N VAL A 32 15.88 -8.05 12.16
CA VAL A 32 17.09 -7.65 12.92
C VAL A 32 18.20 -8.69 12.76
N THR A 33 17.90 -9.97 12.97
CA THR A 33 18.89 -11.07 12.94
C THR A 33 19.50 -11.25 11.53
N LYS A 34 18.66 -11.22 10.49
CA LYS A 34 19.11 -11.34 9.09
C LYS A 34 19.68 -10.03 8.55
N LYS A 35 19.68 -8.95 9.34
CA LYS A 35 20.15 -7.61 8.94
C LYS A 35 19.49 -7.14 7.64
N ILE A 36 18.20 -7.39 7.46
CA ILE A 36 17.45 -6.96 6.28
C ILE A 36 17.39 -5.43 6.30
N LYS A 37 18.02 -4.81 5.32
CA LYS A 37 18.08 -3.35 5.18
C LYS A 37 17.65 -2.97 3.75
N PRO A 38 17.04 -1.79 3.59
CA PRO A 38 16.81 -1.24 2.26
C PRO A 38 18.14 -1.07 1.50
N LEU A 39 18.04 -1.16 0.19
CA LEU A 39 19.15 -0.90 -0.71
C LEU A 39 19.64 0.55 -0.59
N THR A 40 20.93 0.74 -0.66
CA THR A 40 21.52 2.08 -0.71
C THR A 40 21.38 2.67 -2.11
N LYS A 41 21.49 4.00 -2.23
CA LYS A 41 21.39 4.70 -3.51
C LYS A 41 22.29 4.13 -4.61
N ASN A 42 23.49 3.69 -4.25
CA ASN A 42 24.45 3.12 -5.21
C ASN A 42 24.08 1.71 -5.70
N GLN A 43 23.22 1.02 -4.99
CA GLN A 43 22.72 -0.32 -5.36
C GLN A 43 21.47 -0.28 -6.24
N ILE A 44 20.84 0.91 -6.36
CA ILE A 44 19.57 1.08 -7.09
C ILE A 44 19.90 1.65 -8.47
N VAL A 45 19.70 0.82 -9.50
CA VAL A 45 19.95 1.20 -10.89
C VAL A 45 18.62 1.49 -11.59
N GLY A 46 18.62 2.53 -12.45
CA GLY A 46 17.46 2.85 -13.31
C GLY A 46 16.25 3.46 -12.58
N ILE A 47 16.45 3.91 -11.34
CA ILE A 47 15.36 4.58 -10.61
C ILE A 47 15.01 5.93 -11.26
N PRO A 48 13.71 6.24 -11.48
CA PRO A 48 13.27 7.55 -11.98
C PRO A 48 13.79 8.71 -11.13
N ALA A 49 14.20 9.81 -11.77
CA ALA A 49 14.80 10.96 -11.09
C ALA A 49 13.89 11.54 -9.97
N ILE A 50 12.59 11.61 -10.20
CA ILE A 50 11.60 12.09 -9.22
C ILE A 50 11.63 11.29 -7.89
N LEU A 51 11.94 9.99 -7.95
CA LEU A 51 11.97 9.09 -6.79
C LEU A 51 13.26 9.23 -5.98
N GLN A 52 14.35 9.68 -6.60
CA GLN A 52 15.67 9.75 -5.95
C GLN A 52 15.70 10.67 -4.72
N THR A 53 14.87 11.72 -4.73
CA THR A 53 14.76 12.69 -3.64
C THR A 53 14.22 12.07 -2.35
N TYR A 54 13.44 11.00 -2.47
CA TYR A 54 12.76 10.34 -1.36
C TYR A 54 13.52 9.13 -0.81
N LEU A 55 14.56 8.66 -1.51
CA LEU A 55 15.34 7.49 -1.09
C LEU A 55 15.95 7.67 0.31
N GLY A 56 15.73 6.67 1.17
CA GLY A 56 16.21 6.65 2.54
C GLY A 56 15.54 7.64 3.49
N LYS A 57 14.49 8.34 3.04
CA LYS A 57 13.68 9.28 3.85
C LYS A 57 12.21 8.83 3.92
N SER A 58 11.58 8.75 2.77
CA SER A 58 10.19 8.33 2.60
C SER A 58 10.05 7.11 1.70
N LEU A 59 11.06 6.81 0.90
CA LEU A 59 11.10 5.67 -0.02
C LEU A 59 12.20 4.69 0.38
N TYR A 60 11.78 3.46 0.66
CA TYR A 60 12.67 2.35 0.99
C TYR A 60 12.47 1.24 -0.03
N ILE A 61 13.56 0.70 -0.57
CA ILE A 61 13.57 -0.32 -1.63
C ILE A 61 14.44 -1.47 -1.16
N TRP A 62 13.89 -2.68 -1.14
CA TRP A 62 14.62 -3.91 -0.78
C TRP A 62 15.00 -4.72 -2.00
N LYS A 63 14.19 -4.64 -3.08
CA LYS A 63 14.49 -5.31 -4.36
C LYS A 63 14.15 -4.35 -5.50
N ILE A 64 15.06 -4.23 -6.46
CA ILE A 64 14.80 -3.51 -7.72
C ILE A 64 13.88 -4.33 -8.62
N PRO A 65 13.12 -3.70 -9.53
CA PRO A 65 12.27 -4.43 -10.46
C PRO A 65 13.06 -5.37 -11.35
N GLN A 66 12.53 -6.58 -11.54
CA GLN A 66 13.09 -7.60 -12.41
C GLN A 66 12.28 -7.69 -13.70
N PRO A 67 12.91 -7.84 -14.88
CA PRO A 67 12.19 -7.99 -16.14
C PRO A 67 11.18 -9.16 -16.08
N GLY A 68 9.97 -8.92 -16.58
CA GLY A 68 8.91 -9.94 -16.63
C GLY A 68 8.20 -10.25 -15.30
N MET A 69 8.71 -9.75 -14.16
CA MET A 69 8.07 -9.91 -12.86
C MET A 69 6.82 -9.02 -12.78
N LYS A 70 5.75 -9.56 -12.19
CA LYS A 70 4.53 -8.79 -11.89
C LYS A 70 4.60 -8.22 -10.47
N TYR A 71 4.14 -6.97 -10.34
CA TYR A 71 4.10 -6.25 -9.08
C TYR A 71 2.72 -5.69 -8.81
N TYR A 72 2.42 -5.52 -7.54
CA TYR A 72 1.16 -5.00 -7.02
C TYR A 72 1.49 -3.85 -6.05
N ILE A 73 0.77 -2.75 -6.17
CA ILE A 73 0.96 -1.57 -5.31
C ILE A 73 -0.37 -1.22 -4.66
N GLY A 74 -0.44 -1.34 -3.34
CA GLY A 74 -1.48 -0.75 -2.52
C GLY A 74 -1.12 0.71 -2.22
N VAL A 75 -2.09 1.61 -2.36
CA VAL A 75 -1.91 3.06 -2.17
C VAL A 75 -3.00 3.59 -1.26
N ASP A 76 -2.60 4.19 -0.15
CA ASP A 76 -3.44 4.96 0.74
C ASP A 76 -3.02 6.43 0.71
N VAL A 77 -3.98 7.36 0.66
CA VAL A 77 -3.75 8.77 0.38
C VAL A 77 -4.22 9.65 1.53
N SER A 78 -3.31 10.40 2.12
CA SER A 78 -3.63 11.44 3.09
C SER A 78 -3.60 12.85 2.46
N GLU A 79 -4.08 13.85 3.20
CA GLU A 79 -4.09 15.24 2.74
C GLU A 79 -2.71 15.91 2.72
N GLY A 80 -1.68 15.27 3.28
CA GLY A 80 -0.31 15.78 3.31
C GLY A 80 -0.17 17.04 4.14
N LEU A 81 -0.76 17.08 5.34
CA LEU A 81 -0.72 18.22 6.26
C LEU A 81 0.56 18.26 7.11
N GLY A 82 1.30 17.17 7.20
CA GLY A 82 2.51 17.04 8.01
C GLY A 82 2.24 16.91 9.52
N GLY A 83 3.31 16.95 10.32
CA GLY A 83 3.20 16.87 11.78
C GLY A 83 2.65 15.51 12.27
N LYS A 84 1.58 15.54 13.06
CA LYS A 84 0.92 14.34 13.62
C LYS A 84 -0.22 13.79 12.75
N HIS A 85 -0.36 14.28 11.52
CA HIS A 85 -1.41 13.82 10.59
C HIS A 85 -1.01 12.52 9.89
N ASP A 86 -2.01 11.87 9.30
CA ASP A 86 -1.89 10.60 8.59
C ASP A 86 -0.89 10.65 7.45
N TYR A 87 -0.36 9.48 7.11
CA TYR A 87 0.63 9.33 6.05
C TYR A 87 -0.04 8.93 4.74
N SER A 88 0.46 9.49 3.62
CA SER A 88 0.28 8.86 2.33
C SER A 88 1.27 7.72 2.21
N THR A 89 0.78 6.52 1.90
CA THR A 89 1.59 5.31 1.88
C THR A 89 1.45 4.55 0.57
N MET A 90 2.52 3.87 0.18
CA MET A 90 2.52 2.82 -0.84
C MET A 90 3.21 1.58 -0.30
N PHE A 91 2.59 0.44 -0.53
CA PHE A 91 3.16 -0.87 -0.25
C PHE A 91 3.30 -1.65 -1.55
N ILE A 92 4.52 -2.07 -1.88
CA ILE A 92 4.83 -2.73 -3.15
C ILE A 92 5.23 -4.17 -2.90
N MET A 93 4.52 -5.11 -3.54
CA MET A 93 4.78 -6.54 -3.47
C MET A 93 5.10 -7.11 -4.85
N ASP A 94 5.93 -8.14 -4.89
CA ASP A 94 6.05 -9.02 -6.07
C ASP A 94 4.92 -10.08 -6.08
N LYS A 95 4.82 -10.82 -7.19
CA LYS A 95 3.79 -11.86 -7.39
C LYS A 95 3.89 -13.02 -6.39
N ASP A 96 5.02 -13.16 -5.71
CA ASP A 96 5.29 -14.25 -4.77
C ASP A 96 5.04 -13.84 -3.31
N GLY A 97 4.48 -12.63 -3.11
CA GLY A 97 4.09 -12.12 -1.79
C GLY A 97 5.22 -11.45 -1.01
N HIS A 98 6.37 -11.16 -1.64
CA HIS A 98 7.45 -10.46 -0.95
C HIS A 98 7.30 -8.95 -1.09
N GLN A 99 7.45 -8.23 0.02
CA GLN A 99 7.59 -6.78 -0.01
C GLN A 99 8.90 -6.40 -0.69
N VAL A 100 8.81 -5.56 -1.72
CA VAL A 100 9.98 -5.10 -2.49
C VAL A 100 10.31 -3.63 -2.27
N ALA A 101 9.31 -2.81 -1.94
CA ALA A 101 9.49 -1.41 -1.59
C ALA A 101 8.33 -0.89 -0.74
N GLU A 102 8.54 0.26 -0.12
CA GLU A 102 7.50 1.07 0.51
C GLU A 102 7.79 2.56 0.34
N PHE A 103 6.71 3.33 0.37
CA PHE A 103 6.76 4.79 0.50
C PHE A 103 5.85 5.23 1.64
N ARG A 104 6.33 6.17 2.47
CA ARG A 104 5.56 6.73 3.59
C ARG A 104 5.93 8.19 3.80
N ASN A 105 4.94 9.08 3.67
CA ASN A 105 5.16 10.52 3.83
C ASN A 105 3.87 11.23 4.23
N ASN A 106 3.90 12.02 5.31
CA ASN A 106 2.73 12.74 5.84
C ASN A 106 2.61 14.20 5.39
N SER A 107 3.56 14.69 4.61
CA SER A 107 3.60 16.08 4.15
C SER A 107 3.49 16.24 2.64
N ILE A 108 3.52 15.13 1.89
CA ILE A 108 3.35 15.16 0.43
C ILE A 108 1.90 15.43 0.05
N LYS A 109 1.67 16.41 -0.82
CA LYS A 109 0.33 16.70 -1.31
C LYS A 109 -0.15 15.63 -2.29
N PRO A 110 -1.47 15.33 -2.34
CA PRO A 110 -2.02 14.26 -3.18
C PRO A 110 -1.60 14.33 -4.65
N TYR A 111 -1.54 15.53 -5.25
CA TYR A 111 -1.14 15.68 -6.65
C TYR A 111 0.33 15.32 -6.91
N LEU A 112 1.25 15.65 -5.97
CA LEU A 112 2.65 15.23 -6.04
C LEU A 112 2.78 13.73 -5.76
N PHE A 113 1.99 13.21 -4.83
CA PHE A 113 1.98 11.79 -4.53
C PHE A 113 1.53 10.96 -5.75
N ALA A 114 0.55 11.44 -6.53
CA ALA A 114 0.16 10.80 -7.77
C ALA A 114 1.33 10.68 -8.76
N ASP A 115 2.21 11.69 -8.84
CA ASP A 115 3.41 11.64 -9.70
C ASP A 115 4.40 10.57 -9.21
N ILE A 116 4.53 10.40 -7.87
CA ILE A 116 5.36 9.35 -7.27
C ILE A 116 4.76 7.96 -7.53
N VAL A 117 3.43 7.81 -7.37
CA VAL A 117 2.71 6.56 -7.64
C VAL A 117 2.88 6.14 -9.10
N ASP A 118 2.72 7.08 -10.05
CA ASP A 118 2.93 6.81 -11.47
C ASP A 118 4.36 6.35 -11.76
N ALA A 119 5.35 7.07 -11.22
CA ALA A 119 6.76 6.74 -11.41
C ALA A 119 7.12 5.36 -10.83
N MET A 120 6.64 5.05 -9.62
CA MET A 120 6.83 3.75 -8.99
C MET A 120 6.16 2.63 -9.79
N GLY A 121 4.90 2.83 -10.17
CA GLY A 121 4.16 1.84 -10.91
C GLY A 121 4.83 1.50 -12.25
N ARG A 122 5.27 2.50 -13.00
CA ARG A 122 5.98 2.30 -14.27
C ARG A 122 7.32 1.63 -14.08
N TRP A 123 8.09 2.04 -13.07
CA TRP A 123 9.39 1.46 -12.76
C TRP A 123 9.25 -0.02 -12.37
N TYR A 124 8.24 -0.37 -11.59
CA TYR A 124 7.89 -1.76 -11.27
C TYR A 124 7.03 -2.42 -12.38
N ASN A 125 7.50 -2.35 -13.64
CA ASN A 125 6.92 -3.06 -14.80
C ASN A 125 5.43 -2.77 -15.05
N LYS A 126 4.99 -1.54 -14.85
CA LYS A 126 3.57 -1.16 -14.89
C LYS A 126 2.73 -1.98 -13.90
N ALA A 127 3.13 -1.98 -12.64
CA ALA A 127 2.47 -2.68 -11.54
C ALA A 127 0.95 -2.46 -11.52
N LEU A 128 0.17 -3.42 -11.04
CA LEU A 128 -1.26 -3.21 -10.77
C LEU A 128 -1.41 -2.28 -9.56
N LEU A 129 -2.02 -1.11 -9.76
CA LEU A 129 -2.30 -0.15 -8.70
C LEU A 129 -3.67 -0.39 -8.09
N THR A 130 -3.72 -0.50 -6.77
CA THR A 130 -4.96 -0.47 -5.98
C THR A 130 -4.92 0.77 -5.10
N VAL A 131 -5.63 1.83 -5.50
CA VAL A 131 -5.69 3.10 -4.76
C VAL A 131 -6.97 3.13 -3.96
N GLU A 132 -6.88 3.39 -2.66
CA GLU A 132 -8.03 3.63 -1.81
C GLU A 132 -8.69 4.94 -2.18
N LYS A 133 -10.04 4.94 -2.30
CA LYS A 133 -10.80 6.11 -2.77
C LYS A 133 -11.02 7.17 -1.70
N ALA A 134 -10.90 6.80 -0.43
CA ALA A 134 -11.11 7.70 0.69
C ALA A 134 -10.14 8.90 0.67
N SER A 135 -10.44 9.93 1.42
CA SER A 135 -9.62 11.15 1.57
C SER A 135 -9.19 11.74 0.21
N GLY A 136 -7.90 11.85 -0.06
CA GLY A 136 -7.34 12.36 -1.32
C GLY A 136 -7.31 11.36 -2.50
N GLY A 137 -7.76 10.11 -2.29
CA GLY A 137 -7.61 9.02 -3.26
C GLY A 137 -8.32 9.26 -4.60
N HIS A 138 -9.50 9.89 -4.58
CA HIS A 138 -10.20 10.24 -5.82
C HIS A 138 -9.34 11.12 -6.72
N SER A 139 -8.72 12.17 -6.18
CA SER A 139 -7.88 13.10 -6.96
C SER A 139 -6.63 12.41 -7.53
N VAL A 140 -6.04 11.50 -6.76
CA VAL A 140 -4.90 10.68 -7.20
C VAL A 140 -5.33 9.74 -8.34
N ILE A 141 -6.47 9.06 -8.23
CA ILE A 141 -7.01 8.18 -9.28
C ILE A 141 -7.28 8.96 -10.57
N GLU A 142 -7.93 10.12 -10.48
CA GLU A 142 -8.23 10.96 -11.66
C GLU A 142 -6.94 11.42 -12.35
N ARG A 143 -5.97 11.92 -11.57
CA ARG A 143 -4.68 12.34 -12.11
C ARG A 143 -3.93 11.18 -12.78
N LEU A 144 -3.87 10.01 -12.16
CA LEU A 144 -3.26 8.81 -12.74
C LEU A 144 -3.91 8.41 -14.06
N ARG A 145 -5.25 8.45 -14.13
CA ARG A 145 -5.99 8.05 -15.33
C ARG A 145 -5.91 9.05 -16.47
N TYR A 146 -6.20 10.31 -16.19
CA TYR A 146 -6.43 11.33 -17.21
C TYR A 146 -5.19 12.13 -17.57
N GLU A 147 -4.30 12.40 -16.61
CA GLU A 147 -3.07 13.13 -16.88
C GLU A 147 -1.87 12.21 -17.15
N LYS A 148 -1.73 11.11 -16.38
CA LYS A 148 -0.62 10.17 -16.52
C LYS A 148 -0.90 9.01 -17.47
N HIS A 149 -2.16 8.79 -17.84
CA HIS A 149 -2.60 7.65 -18.67
C HIS A 149 -2.14 6.30 -18.09
N TYR A 150 -2.22 6.16 -16.78
CA TYR A 150 -1.91 4.91 -16.10
C TYR A 150 -3.17 4.04 -16.07
N MET A 151 -3.21 2.99 -16.88
CA MET A 151 -4.43 2.20 -17.09
C MET A 151 -4.48 0.90 -16.28
N ASN A 152 -3.33 0.40 -15.76
CA ASN A 152 -3.27 -0.84 -14.98
C ASN A 152 -3.65 -0.59 -13.51
N MET A 153 -4.93 -0.36 -13.28
CA MET A 153 -5.50 -0.07 -11.97
C MET A 153 -6.62 -1.05 -11.65
N THR A 154 -6.79 -1.37 -10.38
CA THR A 154 -7.91 -2.20 -9.89
C THR A 154 -9.24 -1.58 -10.29
N LYS A 155 -10.14 -2.43 -10.83
CA LYS A 155 -11.48 -2.04 -11.28
C LYS A 155 -12.51 -3.00 -10.72
N TYR A 156 -13.68 -2.47 -10.40
CA TYR A 156 -14.83 -3.27 -10.01
C TYR A 156 -16.10 -2.79 -10.70
N LYS A 157 -17.07 -3.70 -10.81
CA LYS A 157 -18.35 -3.43 -11.44
C LYS A 157 -19.38 -3.00 -10.41
N THR A 158 -20.14 -1.96 -10.76
CA THR A 158 -21.42 -1.62 -10.12
C THR A 158 -22.51 -1.57 -11.18
N TYR A 159 -23.75 -1.45 -10.75
CA TYR A 159 -24.88 -1.34 -11.65
C TYR A 159 -25.64 -0.04 -11.31
N ASP A 160 -26.04 0.70 -12.32
CA ASP A 160 -26.93 1.85 -12.13
C ASP A 160 -28.40 1.40 -11.91
N GLU A 161 -29.29 2.35 -11.70
CA GLU A 161 -30.72 2.10 -11.52
C GLU A 161 -31.39 1.40 -12.72
N PHE A 162 -30.78 1.50 -13.92
CA PHE A 162 -31.21 0.82 -15.14
C PHE A 162 -30.50 -0.51 -15.37
N LYS A 163 -29.78 -1.05 -14.36
CA LYS A 163 -28.97 -2.28 -14.42
C LYS A 163 -27.84 -2.27 -15.45
N ARG A 164 -27.43 -1.09 -15.91
CA ARG A 164 -26.26 -0.96 -16.79
C ARG A 164 -24.97 -1.06 -15.98
N VAL A 165 -23.96 -1.73 -16.55
CA VAL A 165 -22.67 -1.91 -15.91
C VAL A 165 -21.90 -0.60 -15.85
N ILE A 166 -21.50 -0.19 -14.65
CA ILE A 166 -20.55 0.91 -14.42
C ILE A 166 -19.24 0.32 -13.93
N TRP A 167 -18.14 0.68 -14.58
CA TRP A 167 -16.79 0.34 -14.13
C TRP A 167 -16.24 1.45 -13.23
N ASN A 168 -15.96 1.06 -11.99
CA ASN A 168 -15.29 1.92 -11.03
C ASN A 168 -13.82 1.55 -10.93
N VAL A 169 -12.97 2.53 -10.66
CA VAL A 169 -11.52 2.36 -10.48
C VAL A 169 -11.13 2.68 -9.05
N GLY A 170 -10.15 1.94 -8.53
CA GLY A 170 -9.70 2.06 -7.16
C GLY A 170 -10.39 1.07 -6.21
N PHE A 171 -10.12 1.19 -4.92
CA PHE A 171 -10.70 0.38 -3.86
C PHE A 171 -11.63 1.25 -3.02
N ASP A 172 -12.86 0.79 -2.83
CA ASP A 172 -13.88 1.48 -2.05
C ASP A 172 -13.95 0.84 -0.66
N THR A 173 -13.40 1.53 0.33
CA THR A 173 -13.37 1.06 1.72
C THR A 173 -14.70 1.34 2.38
N ASN A 174 -15.42 0.28 2.68
CA ASN A 174 -16.62 0.27 3.50
C ASN A 174 -16.54 -0.92 4.46
N ASN A 175 -17.46 -0.99 5.43
CA ASN A 175 -17.41 -2.03 6.47
C ASN A 175 -17.26 -3.45 5.90
N LYS A 176 -17.92 -3.75 4.78
CA LYS A 176 -17.89 -5.07 4.15
C LYS A 176 -16.54 -5.31 3.46
N THR A 177 -16.09 -4.39 2.60
CA THR A 177 -14.85 -4.55 1.84
C THR A 177 -13.64 -4.51 2.76
N LYS A 178 -13.64 -3.68 3.80
CA LYS A 178 -12.61 -3.62 4.82
C LYS A 178 -12.50 -4.94 5.58
N SER A 179 -13.62 -5.48 6.06
CA SER A 179 -13.65 -6.75 6.79
C SER A 179 -13.11 -7.91 5.93
N ILE A 180 -13.46 -7.97 4.65
CA ILE A 180 -12.92 -8.99 3.73
C ILE A 180 -11.41 -8.81 3.55
N ALA A 181 -10.96 -7.60 3.25
CA ALA A 181 -9.53 -7.33 3.03
C ALA A 181 -8.67 -7.64 4.27
N VAL A 182 -9.17 -7.30 5.47
CA VAL A 182 -8.48 -7.60 6.73
C VAL A 182 -8.41 -9.11 6.97
N ASN A 183 -9.49 -9.85 6.73
CA ASN A 183 -9.51 -11.30 6.90
C ASN A 183 -8.58 -12.01 5.89
N ASP A 184 -8.58 -11.58 4.64
CA ASP A 184 -7.68 -12.12 3.60
C ASP A 184 -6.22 -11.83 3.95
N ALA A 185 -5.90 -10.59 4.37
CA ALA A 185 -4.56 -10.20 4.79
C ALA A 185 -4.08 -11.03 6.00
N ARG A 186 -4.96 -11.25 6.99
CA ARG A 186 -4.69 -12.10 8.14
C ARG A 186 -4.40 -13.55 7.73
N GLU A 187 -5.25 -14.12 6.87
CA GLU A 187 -5.07 -15.49 6.37
C GLU A 187 -3.72 -15.64 5.64
N TRP A 188 -3.37 -14.70 4.77
CA TRP A 188 -2.10 -14.73 4.05
C TRP A 188 -0.91 -14.57 5.00
N PHE A 189 -1.03 -13.67 5.96
CA PHE A 189 -0.02 -13.50 7.00
C PHE A 189 0.18 -14.78 7.82
N ASP A 190 -0.90 -15.39 8.31
CA ASP A 190 -0.86 -16.60 9.12
C ASP A 190 -0.30 -17.81 8.36
N LYS A 191 -0.59 -17.91 7.06
CA LYS A 191 -0.07 -18.96 6.18
C LYS A 191 1.38 -18.71 5.72
N GLY A 192 1.96 -17.54 6.00
CA GLY A 192 3.31 -17.18 5.54
C GLY A 192 3.40 -16.92 4.05
N LEU A 193 2.31 -16.51 3.44
CA LEU A 193 2.26 -16.16 2.02
C LEU A 193 2.72 -14.73 1.74
N VAL A 194 2.90 -13.93 2.78
CA VAL A 194 3.45 -12.58 2.70
C VAL A 194 4.74 -12.47 3.50
N ASP A 195 5.73 -11.80 2.93
CA ASP A 195 7.03 -11.53 3.54
C ASP A 195 7.22 -10.02 3.62
N ILE A 196 7.30 -9.50 4.85
CA ILE A 196 7.33 -8.07 5.15
C ILE A 196 8.74 -7.69 5.56
N ASN A 197 9.30 -6.67 4.93
CA ASN A 197 10.63 -6.13 5.16
C ASN A 197 10.61 -4.79 5.92
N SER A 198 9.44 -4.19 6.09
CA SER A 198 9.26 -2.93 6.80
C SER A 198 9.02 -3.16 8.29
N ASN A 199 9.90 -2.62 9.12
CA ASN A 199 9.69 -2.57 10.56
C ASN A 199 8.51 -1.65 10.92
N ASN A 200 8.38 -0.51 10.23
CA ASN A 200 7.28 0.43 10.47
C ASN A 200 5.91 -0.23 10.29
N LEU A 201 5.76 -1.05 9.22
CA LEU A 201 4.52 -1.76 8.97
C LEU A 201 4.22 -2.85 10.01
N LEU A 202 5.25 -3.44 10.60
CA LEU A 202 5.09 -4.46 11.65
C LEU A 202 4.84 -3.85 13.04
N GLU A 203 5.05 -2.54 13.21
CA GLU A 203 4.82 -1.81 14.46
C GLU A 203 3.41 -1.18 14.53
N GLU A 204 2.72 -1.02 13.39
CA GLU A 204 1.33 -0.53 13.28
C GLU A 204 0.31 -1.67 13.45
#